data_d09db7cb2ac9e3271450b507a021106f
#
_entry.id   d09db7cb2ac9e3271450b507a021106f
#
_cell.length_a   1.000
_cell.length_b   1.000
_cell.length_c   1.000
_cell.angle_alpha   90.00
_cell.angle_beta   90.00
_cell.angle_gamma   90.00
#
_symmetry.space_group_name_H-M   'P 1'
#
loop_
_entity.id
_entity.type
_entity.pdbx_description
1 polymer ?
#
loop_
_entity_poly.entity_id
_entity_poly.type
_entity_poly.pdbx_seq_one_letter_code
_entity_poly.pdbx_strand_id
1 'polypeptide(L)'
;DISLIDSVTGLYNRHYLDNYADKILSLSKRENKKVAFIKVAIDQFKAVIDEFDYTIGDRVLKALANTLKDSVRSSDIVIKIDSDEFLVILLNVMSGDNAMMISEKIIERFSQEEVVVNEKTKQALKKTICSGISIFPDDATDIDDIIRKSDIALYEARNLGRSKTFMFT
;
A
#
# COMPACT_ATOMS: atom_id res chain seq x y z
N ASP A 1 23.91 -5.94 -10.72
CA ASP A 1 22.79 -5.00 -10.75
C ASP A 1 21.69 -5.45 -9.79
N ILE A 2 21.22 -4.52 -8.98
CA ILE A 2 20.13 -4.79 -8.05
C ILE A 2 18.82 -4.40 -8.73
N SER A 3 17.89 -5.36 -8.80
CA SER A 3 16.58 -5.10 -9.36
C SER A 3 15.80 -4.09 -8.51
N LEU A 4 15.03 -3.24 -9.17
CA LEU A 4 14.13 -2.28 -8.54
C LEU A 4 12.66 -2.75 -8.58
N ILE A 5 12.43 -3.97 -9.10
CA ILE A 5 11.09 -4.50 -9.36
C ILE A 5 10.87 -5.76 -8.53
N ASP A 6 9.68 -5.84 -7.91
CA ASP A 6 9.23 -7.05 -7.23
C ASP A 6 8.77 -8.09 -8.26
N SER A 7 9.34 -9.31 -8.17
CA SER A 7 9.11 -10.34 -9.18
C SER A 7 7.68 -10.90 -9.17
N VAL A 8 6.99 -10.85 -8.03
CA VAL A 8 5.63 -11.38 -7.92
C VAL A 8 4.61 -10.41 -8.49
N THR A 9 4.70 -9.15 -8.12
CA THR A 9 3.67 -8.14 -8.44
C THR A 9 4.03 -7.25 -9.62
N GLY A 10 5.32 -7.16 -9.98
CA GLY A 10 5.78 -6.22 -10.99
C GLY A 10 5.86 -4.77 -10.50
N LEU A 11 5.54 -4.52 -9.24
CA LEU A 11 5.67 -3.19 -8.65
C LEU A 11 7.13 -2.89 -8.32
N TYR A 12 7.41 -1.62 -8.03
CA TYR A 12 8.71 -1.27 -7.45
C TYR A 12 8.89 -1.98 -6.10
N ASN A 13 10.12 -2.21 -5.72
CA ASN A 13 10.46 -2.85 -4.46
C ASN A 13 11.10 -1.84 -3.48
N ARG A 14 11.56 -2.34 -2.32
CA ARG A 14 12.19 -1.49 -1.30
C ARG A 14 13.47 -0.80 -1.81
N HIS A 15 14.23 -1.45 -2.69
CA HIS A 15 15.44 -0.83 -3.26
C HIS A 15 15.12 0.45 -4.03
N TYR A 16 13.98 0.45 -4.75
CA TYR A 16 13.52 1.66 -5.42
C TYR A 16 13.28 2.78 -4.40
N LEU A 17 12.59 2.46 -3.32
CA LEU A 17 12.31 3.43 -2.26
C LEU A 17 13.60 3.98 -1.67
N ASP A 18 14.55 3.11 -1.33
CA ASP A 18 15.82 3.51 -0.73
C ASP A 18 16.63 4.44 -1.65
N ASN A 19 16.54 4.22 -2.95
CA ASN A 19 17.31 5.00 -3.93
C ASN A 19 16.64 6.34 -4.30
N TYR A 20 15.31 6.43 -4.26
CA TYR A 20 14.60 7.57 -4.83
C TYR A 20 13.78 8.38 -3.84
N ALA A 21 13.55 7.88 -2.64
CA ALA A 21 12.65 8.55 -1.67
C ALA A 21 13.12 9.95 -1.29
N ASP A 22 14.40 10.12 -0.98
CA ASP A 22 14.93 11.45 -0.60
C ASP A 22 14.77 12.46 -1.72
N LYS A 23 14.97 12.03 -2.96
CA LYS A 23 14.80 12.89 -4.13
C LYS A 23 13.35 13.32 -4.30
N ILE A 24 12.42 12.39 -4.09
CA ILE A 24 10.98 12.68 -4.18
C ILE A 24 10.61 13.74 -3.13
N LEU A 25 11.06 13.58 -1.89
CA LEU A 25 10.74 14.53 -0.82
C LEU A 25 11.40 15.88 -1.06
N SER A 26 12.66 15.90 -1.49
CA SER A 26 13.38 17.14 -1.77
C SER A 26 12.69 17.93 -2.89
N LEU A 27 12.28 17.26 -3.96
CA LEU A 27 11.59 17.89 -5.06
C LEU A 27 10.23 18.46 -4.63
N SER A 28 9.48 17.68 -3.87
CA SER A 28 8.17 18.11 -3.36
C SER A 28 8.29 19.30 -2.43
N LYS A 29 9.30 19.31 -1.57
CA LYS A 29 9.57 20.44 -0.67
C LYS A 29 9.87 21.70 -1.48
N ARG A 30 10.73 21.60 -2.48
CA ARG A 30 11.12 22.72 -3.33
C ARG A 30 9.92 23.30 -4.08
N GLU A 31 9.00 22.43 -4.51
CA GLU A 31 7.80 22.83 -5.22
C GLU A 31 6.62 23.17 -4.29
N ASN A 32 6.84 23.09 -2.98
CA ASN A 32 5.82 23.35 -1.96
C ASN A 32 4.59 22.45 -2.13
N LYS A 33 4.83 21.15 -2.36
CA LYS A 33 3.78 20.15 -2.55
C LYS A 33 3.78 19.14 -1.41
N LYS A 34 2.61 18.64 -1.08
CA LYS A 34 2.45 17.58 -0.07
C LYS A 34 2.46 16.21 -0.73
N VAL A 35 2.98 15.24 0.02
CA VAL A 35 3.06 13.84 -0.41
C VAL A 35 2.40 12.98 0.65
N ALA A 36 1.47 12.11 0.23
CA ALA A 36 0.84 11.17 1.15
C ALA A 36 1.50 9.80 1.02
N PHE A 37 1.76 9.17 2.16
CA PHE A 37 2.29 7.82 2.25
C PHE A 37 1.20 6.94 2.87
N ILE A 38 0.75 5.95 2.12
CA ILE A 38 -0.28 5.02 2.57
C ILE A 38 0.34 3.64 2.67
N LYS A 39 0.54 3.16 3.91
CA LYS A 39 1.02 1.81 4.16
C LYS A 39 -0.18 0.88 4.14
N VAL A 40 -0.12 -0.18 3.34
CA VAL A 40 -1.24 -1.10 3.13
C VAL A 40 -0.80 -2.51 3.51
N ALA A 41 -1.64 -3.20 4.27
CA ALA A 41 -1.39 -4.59 4.66
C ALA A 41 -2.65 -5.42 4.48
N ILE A 42 -2.47 -6.67 4.06
CA ILE A 42 -3.58 -7.61 3.88
C ILE A 42 -3.96 -8.17 5.25
N ASP A 43 -5.26 -8.10 5.56
CA ASP A 43 -5.78 -8.66 6.79
C ASP A 43 -5.65 -10.18 6.76
N GLN A 44 -5.01 -10.75 7.80
CA GLN A 44 -4.87 -12.20 7.97
C GLN A 44 -4.25 -12.91 6.77
N PHE A 45 -3.20 -12.33 6.20
CA PHE A 45 -2.51 -12.92 5.04
C PHE A 45 -1.92 -14.29 5.38
N LYS A 46 -1.40 -14.46 6.61
CA LYS A 46 -0.86 -15.75 7.04
C LYS A 46 -1.92 -16.86 6.94
N ALA A 47 -3.18 -16.55 7.20
CA ALA A 47 -4.26 -17.53 7.09
C ALA A 47 -4.43 -18.01 5.65
N VAL A 48 -4.19 -17.17 4.66
CA VAL A 48 -4.23 -17.57 3.24
C VAL A 48 -3.14 -18.59 2.95
N ILE A 49 -1.92 -18.34 3.41
CA ILE A 49 -0.78 -19.25 3.22
C ILE A 49 -1.05 -20.58 3.94
N ASP A 50 -1.55 -20.54 5.17
CA ASP A 50 -1.81 -21.74 5.97
C ASP A 50 -2.95 -22.58 5.39
N GLU A 51 -4.01 -21.95 4.89
CA GLU A 51 -5.17 -22.66 4.34
C GLU A 51 -4.93 -23.18 2.92
N PHE A 52 -4.23 -22.42 2.10
CA PHE A 52 -3.98 -22.76 0.70
C PHE A 52 -2.50 -23.06 0.48
N ASP A 53 -1.73 -22.09 0.03
CA ASP A 53 -0.28 -22.18 -0.14
C ASP A 53 0.26 -20.79 -0.59
N TYR A 54 1.57 -20.75 -0.88
CA TYR A 54 2.21 -19.53 -1.38
C TYR A 54 1.74 -19.16 -2.79
N THR A 55 1.33 -20.10 -3.61
CA THR A 55 0.82 -19.80 -4.96
C THR A 55 -0.44 -18.96 -4.88
N ILE A 56 -1.35 -19.35 -3.99
CA ILE A 56 -2.59 -18.58 -3.77
C ILE A 56 -2.26 -17.24 -3.09
N GLY A 57 -1.32 -17.24 -2.14
CA GLY A 57 -0.83 -15.99 -1.55
C GLY A 57 -0.33 -15.02 -2.61
N ASP A 58 0.44 -15.50 -3.57
CA ASP A 58 0.94 -14.67 -4.68
C ASP A 58 -0.20 -14.12 -5.54
N ARG A 59 -1.26 -14.90 -5.76
CA ARG A 59 -2.45 -14.41 -6.48
C ARG A 59 -3.15 -13.28 -5.74
N VAL A 60 -3.24 -13.38 -4.42
CA VAL A 60 -3.81 -12.32 -3.58
C VAL A 60 -2.95 -11.05 -3.67
N LEU A 61 -1.62 -11.21 -3.60
CA LEU A 61 -0.69 -10.08 -3.71
C LEU A 61 -0.81 -9.40 -5.08
N LYS A 62 -0.90 -10.19 -6.16
CA LYS A 62 -1.07 -9.64 -7.52
C LYS A 62 -2.40 -8.90 -7.66
N ALA A 63 -3.46 -9.45 -7.11
CA ALA A 63 -4.79 -8.81 -7.15
C ALA A 63 -4.75 -7.46 -6.43
N LEU A 64 -4.11 -7.40 -5.25
CA LEU A 64 -3.96 -6.13 -4.53
C LEU A 64 -3.09 -5.15 -5.30
N ALA A 65 -1.99 -5.62 -5.87
CA ALA A 65 -1.12 -4.77 -6.68
C ALA A 65 -1.91 -4.10 -7.82
N ASN A 66 -2.74 -4.87 -8.52
CA ASN A 66 -3.57 -4.35 -9.61
C ASN A 66 -4.58 -3.32 -9.09
N THR A 67 -5.24 -3.60 -7.97
CA THR A 67 -6.19 -2.67 -7.36
C THR A 67 -5.49 -1.35 -6.99
N LEU A 68 -4.30 -1.43 -6.39
CA LEU A 68 -3.55 -0.23 -6.03
C LEU A 68 -3.17 0.60 -7.25
N LYS A 69 -2.65 -0.05 -8.30
CA LYS A 69 -2.25 0.65 -9.53
C LYS A 69 -3.46 1.30 -10.21
N ASP A 70 -4.59 0.62 -10.23
CA ASP A 70 -5.81 1.14 -10.86
C ASP A 70 -6.48 2.26 -10.07
N SER A 71 -6.13 2.41 -8.81
CA SER A 71 -6.76 3.39 -7.91
C SER A 71 -6.00 4.70 -7.80
N VAL A 72 -4.80 4.80 -8.39
CA VAL A 72 -3.95 5.98 -8.31
C VAL A 72 -3.58 6.47 -9.70
N ARG A 73 -3.01 7.69 -9.77
CA ARG A 73 -2.57 8.26 -11.04
C ARG A 73 -1.27 7.59 -11.52
N SER A 74 -0.99 7.66 -12.82
CA SER A 74 0.24 7.11 -13.38
C SER A 74 1.51 7.74 -12.79
N SER A 75 1.42 8.96 -12.30
CA SER A 75 2.54 9.65 -11.64
C SER A 75 2.74 9.23 -10.19
N ASP A 76 1.74 8.58 -9.58
CA ASP A 76 1.86 8.08 -8.22
C ASP A 76 2.69 6.79 -8.21
N ILE A 77 3.24 6.45 -7.06
CA ILE A 77 4.19 5.36 -6.92
C ILE A 77 3.59 4.28 -6.02
N VAL A 78 3.66 3.03 -6.48
CA VAL A 78 3.21 1.88 -5.69
C VAL A 78 4.39 0.93 -5.51
N ILE A 79 4.68 0.59 -4.26
CA ILE A 79 5.83 -0.22 -3.88
C ILE A 79 5.37 -1.44 -3.10
N LYS A 80 5.90 -2.61 -3.43
CA LYS A 80 5.83 -3.78 -2.57
C LYS A 80 6.99 -3.70 -1.59
N ILE A 81 6.70 -3.29 -0.35
CA ILE A 81 7.75 -2.92 0.60
C ILE A 81 8.20 -4.08 1.48
N ASP A 82 7.31 -5.07 1.66
CA ASP A 82 7.60 -6.26 2.47
C ASP A 82 6.81 -7.43 1.91
N SER A 83 6.88 -8.62 2.56
CA SER A 83 6.26 -9.84 2.04
C SER A 83 4.75 -9.71 1.78
N ASP A 84 4.02 -9.00 2.65
CA ASP A 84 2.58 -8.81 2.54
C ASP A 84 2.15 -7.35 2.74
N GLU A 85 3.10 -6.41 2.57
CA GLU A 85 2.85 -5.00 2.79
C GLU A 85 3.24 -4.18 1.57
N PHE A 86 2.47 -3.13 1.34
CA PHE A 86 2.64 -2.22 0.21
C PHE A 86 2.74 -0.79 0.72
N LEU A 87 3.38 0.06 -0.05
CA LEU A 87 3.42 1.49 0.21
C LEU A 87 2.96 2.23 -1.04
N VAL A 88 1.94 3.06 -0.87
CA VAL A 88 1.45 3.92 -1.94
C VAL A 88 1.93 5.34 -1.64
N ILE A 89 2.57 5.96 -2.62
CA ILE A 89 3.06 7.33 -2.50
C ILE A 89 2.25 8.20 -3.47
N LEU A 90 1.41 9.05 -2.89
CA LEU A 90 0.59 9.99 -3.67
C LEU A 90 1.31 11.31 -3.77
N LEU A 91 1.69 11.69 -4.97
CA LEU A 91 2.41 12.93 -5.21
C LEU A 91 1.43 14.09 -5.34
N ASN A 92 1.78 15.22 -4.74
CA ASN A 92 1.01 16.45 -4.87
C ASN A 92 -0.44 16.31 -4.42
N VAL A 93 -0.63 15.84 -3.18
CA VAL A 93 -1.99 15.80 -2.60
C VAL A 93 -2.38 17.18 -2.07
N MET A 94 -3.67 17.48 -2.15
CA MET A 94 -4.19 18.78 -1.66
C MET A 94 -4.25 18.81 -0.14
N SER A 95 -4.59 17.67 0.48
CA SER A 95 -4.76 17.58 1.94
C SER A 95 -4.79 16.12 2.37
N GLY A 96 -4.76 15.91 3.70
CA GLY A 96 -4.95 14.58 4.27
C GLY A 96 -6.30 13.97 3.92
N ASP A 97 -7.35 14.78 3.80
CA ASP A 97 -8.68 14.29 3.43
C ASP A 97 -8.69 13.63 2.06
N ASN A 98 -7.92 14.18 1.13
CA ASN A 98 -7.79 13.61 -0.21
C ASN A 98 -7.13 12.22 -0.15
N ALA A 99 -6.07 12.09 0.65
CA ALA A 99 -5.40 10.79 0.84
C ALA A 99 -6.33 9.79 1.54
N MET A 100 -7.10 10.24 2.52
CA MET A 100 -8.07 9.39 3.22
C MET A 100 -9.12 8.87 2.24
N MET A 101 -9.64 9.72 1.37
CA MET A 101 -10.64 9.34 0.38
C MET A 101 -10.11 8.27 -0.58
N ILE A 102 -8.88 8.42 -1.04
CA ILE A 102 -8.23 7.44 -1.92
C ILE A 102 -8.01 6.13 -1.18
N SER A 103 -7.57 6.19 0.07
CA SER A 103 -7.36 5.00 0.90
C SER A 103 -8.66 4.22 1.12
N GLU A 104 -9.75 4.92 1.43
CA GLU A 104 -11.06 4.29 1.61
C GLU A 104 -11.57 3.65 0.32
N LYS A 105 -11.33 4.29 -0.81
CA LYS A 105 -11.67 3.73 -2.13
C LYS A 105 -10.90 2.45 -2.42
N ILE A 106 -9.61 2.42 -2.10
CA ILE A 106 -8.78 1.23 -2.28
C ILE A 106 -9.31 0.07 -1.42
N ILE A 107 -9.62 0.35 -0.16
CA ILE A 107 -10.16 -0.65 0.77
C ILE A 107 -11.45 -1.23 0.22
N GLU A 108 -12.38 -0.37 -0.21
CA GLU A 108 -13.67 -0.81 -0.76
C GLU A 108 -13.49 -1.66 -2.02
N ARG A 109 -12.65 -1.21 -2.95
CA ARG A 109 -12.40 -1.93 -4.19
C ARG A 109 -11.82 -3.31 -3.94
N PHE A 110 -10.82 -3.40 -3.09
CA PHE A 110 -10.18 -4.69 -2.83
C PHE A 110 -11.11 -5.65 -2.11
N SER A 111 -11.99 -5.16 -1.25
CA SER A 111 -12.96 -6.00 -0.54
C SER A 111 -13.91 -6.72 -1.49
N GLN A 112 -14.10 -6.21 -2.71
CA GLN A 112 -14.96 -6.80 -3.73
C GLN A 112 -14.20 -7.68 -4.71
N GLU A 113 -12.89 -7.67 -4.65
CA GLU A 113 -12.05 -8.41 -5.60
C GLU A 113 -12.09 -9.91 -5.29
N GLU A 114 -12.42 -10.71 -6.31
CA GLU A 114 -12.43 -12.16 -6.17
C GLU A 114 -11.12 -12.75 -6.70
N VAL A 115 -10.42 -13.51 -5.86
CA VAL A 115 -9.19 -14.19 -6.23
C VAL A 115 -9.50 -15.67 -6.41
N VAL A 116 -9.40 -16.17 -7.64
CA VAL A 116 -9.71 -17.57 -7.94
C VAL A 116 -8.66 -18.47 -7.29
N VAL A 117 -9.11 -19.44 -6.49
CA VAL A 117 -8.24 -20.41 -5.83
C VAL A 117 -8.29 -21.78 -6.48
N ASN A 118 -9.35 -22.06 -7.28
CA ASN A 118 -9.48 -23.31 -8.02
C ASN A 118 -10.13 -22.99 -9.37
N GLU A 119 -9.36 -23.18 -10.44
CA GLU A 119 -9.81 -22.85 -11.80
C GLU A 119 -10.95 -23.73 -12.29
N LYS A 120 -11.00 -24.98 -11.83
CA LYS A 120 -12.01 -25.93 -12.27
C LYS A 120 -13.38 -25.66 -11.64
N THR A 121 -13.39 -25.42 -10.33
CA THR A 121 -14.63 -25.17 -9.59
C THR A 121 -15.01 -23.69 -9.56
N LYS A 122 -14.10 -22.80 -9.97
CA LYS A 122 -14.26 -21.34 -9.88
C LYS A 122 -14.41 -20.85 -8.44
N GLN A 123 -13.96 -21.67 -7.46
CA GLN A 123 -13.90 -21.24 -6.09
C GLN A 123 -13.02 -19.99 -5.98
N ALA A 124 -13.51 -18.98 -5.30
CA ALA A 124 -12.82 -17.71 -5.14
C ALA A 124 -12.76 -17.27 -3.69
N LEU A 125 -11.80 -16.42 -3.41
CA LEU A 125 -11.48 -15.91 -2.09
C LEU A 125 -11.58 -14.37 -2.15
N LYS A 126 -12.18 -13.76 -1.13
CA LYS A 126 -12.14 -12.31 -0.93
C LYS A 126 -11.37 -12.02 0.33
N LYS A 127 -10.48 -11.03 0.26
CA LYS A 127 -9.71 -10.57 1.41
C LYS A 127 -9.91 -9.08 1.61
N THR A 128 -9.56 -8.61 2.80
CA THR A 128 -9.63 -7.20 3.14
C THR A 128 -8.24 -6.68 3.47
N ILE A 129 -8.11 -5.36 3.51
CA ILE A 129 -6.86 -4.68 3.82
C ILE A 129 -7.10 -3.62 4.88
N CYS A 130 -6.03 -3.27 5.59
CA CYS A 130 -5.98 -2.08 6.43
C CYS A 130 -4.92 -1.14 5.87
N SER A 131 -5.03 0.14 6.15
CA SER A 131 -4.07 1.13 5.72
C SER A 131 -3.80 2.17 6.79
N GLY A 132 -2.58 2.71 6.77
CA GLY A 132 -2.17 3.81 7.63
C GLY A 132 -1.56 4.92 6.79
N ILE A 133 -1.92 6.16 7.08
CA ILE A 133 -1.56 7.32 6.27
C ILE A 133 -0.69 8.28 7.08
N SER A 134 0.40 8.75 6.47
CA SER A 134 1.17 9.90 6.96
C SER A 134 1.39 10.88 5.82
N ILE A 135 1.55 12.16 6.15
CA ILE A 135 1.64 13.25 5.17
C ILE A 135 2.96 13.98 5.33
N PHE A 136 3.68 14.11 4.24
CA PHE A 136 4.88 14.96 4.17
C PHE A 136 4.47 16.35 3.67
N PRO A 137 4.95 17.44 4.23
CA PRO A 137 5.85 17.54 5.39
C PRO A 137 5.12 17.70 6.74
N ASP A 138 3.80 17.56 6.76
CA ASP A 138 2.99 17.84 7.95
C ASP A 138 3.36 16.94 9.14
N ASP A 139 3.52 15.65 8.89
CA ASP A 139 3.78 14.66 9.95
C ASP A 139 5.26 14.44 10.20
N ALA A 140 6.09 14.54 9.16
CA ALA A 140 7.53 14.36 9.26
C ALA A 140 8.19 14.90 7.99
N THR A 141 9.52 15.08 8.04
CA THR A 141 10.28 15.67 6.93
C THR A 141 11.34 14.72 6.34
N ASP A 142 11.65 13.60 6.99
CA ASP A 142 12.54 12.61 6.40
C ASP A 142 11.79 11.31 6.15
N ILE A 143 12.32 10.50 5.24
CA ILE A 143 11.63 9.31 4.75
C ILE A 143 11.43 8.25 5.83
N ASP A 144 12.44 8.00 6.66
CA ASP A 144 12.35 6.97 7.70
C ASP A 144 11.27 7.33 8.72
N ASP A 145 11.20 8.59 9.09
CA ASP A 145 10.21 9.07 10.06
C ASP A 145 8.80 9.06 9.46
N ILE A 146 8.66 9.43 8.18
CA ILE A 146 7.35 9.41 7.51
C ILE A 146 6.82 7.97 7.39
N ILE A 147 7.68 7.02 7.07
CA ILE A 147 7.29 5.61 6.98
C ILE A 147 6.94 5.07 8.37
N ARG A 148 7.74 5.40 9.38
CA ARG A 148 7.46 4.99 10.76
C ARG A 148 6.08 5.48 11.20
N LYS A 149 5.71 6.69 10.85
CA LYS A 149 4.39 7.25 11.20
C LYS A 149 3.26 6.58 10.42
N SER A 150 3.50 6.19 9.17
CA SER A 150 2.51 5.39 8.44
C SER A 150 2.34 4.01 9.07
N ASP A 151 3.42 3.40 9.61
CA ASP A 151 3.34 2.13 10.33
C ASP A 151 2.55 2.27 11.62
N ILE A 152 2.75 3.35 12.37
CA ILE A 152 1.97 3.64 13.58
C ILE A 152 0.50 3.75 13.24
N ALA A 153 0.16 4.48 12.17
CA ALA A 153 -1.21 4.63 11.71
C ALA A 153 -1.82 3.29 11.30
N LEU A 154 -1.05 2.45 10.59
CA LEU A 154 -1.50 1.11 10.19
C LEU A 154 -1.80 0.24 11.41
N TYR A 155 -0.94 0.30 12.42
CA TYR A 155 -1.15 -0.41 13.67
C TYR A 155 -2.49 0.01 14.31
N GLU A 156 -2.76 1.30 14.35
CA GLU A 156 -4.04 1.81 14.87
C GLU A 156 -5.23 1.34 14.04
N ALA A 157 -5.09 1.32 12.70
CA ALA A 157 -6.14 0.81 11.83
C ALA A 157 -6.46 -0.66 12.15
N ARG A 158 -5.42 -1.48 12.32
CA ARG A 158 -5.57 -2.90 12.65
C ARG A 158 -6.25 -3.11 14.01
N ASN A 159 -5.99 -2.25 14.96
CA ASN A 159 -6.65 -2.31 16.27
C ASN A 159 -8.13 -1.99 16.19
N LEU A 160 -8.56 -1.25 15.16
CA LEU A 160 -9.99 -0.96 14.95
C LEU A 160 -10.73 -2.12 14.28
N GLY A 161 -10.00 -3.08 13.70
CA GLY A 161 -10.60 -4.23 13.05
C GLY A 161 -10.07 -4.46 11.63
N ARG A 162 -10.91 -5.08 10.79
CA ARG A 162 -10.59 -5.31 9.38
C ARG A 162 -11.12 -4.17 8.52
N SER A 163 -10.56 -4.02 7.33
CA SER A 163 -11.01 -3.01 6.35
C SER A 163 -10.99 -1.61 6.92
N LYS A 164 -9.93 -1.26 7.64
CA LYS A 164 -9.83 0.03 8.33
C LYS A 164 -8.69 0.85 7.78
N THR A 165 -8.87 2.15 7.79
CA THR A 165 -7.82 3.11 7.50
C THR A 165 -7.70 4.09 8.65
N PHE A 166 -6.48 4.56 8.89
CA PHE A 166 -6.22 5.50 9.97
C PHE A 166 -5.18 6.51 9.49
N MET A 167 -5.42 7.78 9.78
CA MET A 167 -4.45 8.84 9.47
C MET A 167 -3.67 9.16 10.73
N PHE A 168 -2.36 9.24 10.60
CA PHE A 168 -1.49 9.61 11.70
C PHE A 168 -1.92 10.95 12.30
N THR A 169 -1.98 11.00 13.62
CA THR A 169 -2.33 12.22 14.37
C THR A 169 -1.34 12.44 15.52
#